data_2e99ae5809defbafb8defc09785836bb
#
_entry.id   2e99ae5809defbafb8defc09785836bb
#
_cell.length_a   1.000
_cell.length_b   1.000
_cell.length_c   1.000
_cell.angle_alpha   90.00
_cell.angle_beta   90.00
_cell.angle_gamma   90.00
#
_symmetry.space_group_name_H-M   'P 1'
#
loop_
_entity.id
_entity.type
_entity.pdbx_description
1 polymer ?
#
loop_
_entity_poly.entity_id
_entity_poly.type
_entity_poly.pdbx_seq_one_letter_code
_entity_poly.pdbx_strand_id
1 'polypeptide(L)'
;MIKVGLCDDITDYNKKMENYIIRYGNENHIKVKITAYGSGSQLLLNFQKRKFDIIFLDVSMPELDGFETAERIRSIDENVVLVFCTSFYTISNAGKGFEVDAEDFLSKPLLYKKVEYLLNKVYKKKLLCAEEKLFLKCQDGLITLQLSDIIYIQVRNKLLILHTNKGEIQSSQRMRELEEKLSRKLFFRCHNSYIVNFDYVEGLKNDSVLVKDKNQQLKEIPV
;
A
#
# COMPACT_ATOMS: atom_id res chain seq x y z
N MET A 1 -3.24 12.18 3.19
CA MET A 1 -3.23 11.52 4.52
C MET A 1 -2.23 10.38 4.48
N ILE A 2 -1.36 10.28 5.48
CA ILE A 2 -0.43 9.15 5.67
C ILE A 2 -0.98 8.25 6.78
N LYS A 3 -1.00 6.94 6.55
CA LYS A 3 -1.41 5.93 7.53
C LYS A 3 -0.16 5.28 8.11
N VAL A 4 0.05 5.39 9.41
CA VAL A 4 1.24 4.93 10.11
C VAL A 4 0.88 3.85 11.11
N GLY A 5 1.56 2.70 11.03
CA GLY A 5 1.56 1.68 12.07
C GLY A 5 2.77 1.87 12.99
N LEU A 6 2.58 1.70 14.28
CA LEU A 6 3.64 1.65 15.29
C LEU A 6 3.53 0.31 16.00
N CYS A 7 4.66 -0.35 16.24
CA CYS A 7 4.69 -1.59 16.98
C CYS A 7 5.95 -1.67 17.83
N ASP A 8 5.78 -1.53 19.14
CA ASP A 8 6.83 -1.54 20.15
C ASP A 8 6.20 -1.98 21.47
N ASP A 9 6.80 -2.91 22.18
CA ASP A 9 6.29 -3.39 23.47
C ASP A 9 6.49 -2.37 24.59
N ILE A 10 7.39 -1.40 24.39
CA ILE A 10 7.62 -0.29 25.31
C ILE A 10 6.76 0.91 24.90
N THR A 11 5.69 1.12 25.63
CA THR A 11 4.69 2.18 25.38
C THR A 11 5.31 3.57 25.20
N ASP A 12 6.39 3.88 25.90
CA ASP A 12 7.02 5.20 25.80
C ASP A 12 7.69 5.46 24.45
N TYR A 13 8.21 4.42 23.79
CA TYR A 13 8.72 4.56 22.42
C TYR A 13 7.59 4.81 21.42
N ASN A 14 6.46 4.09 21.56
CA ASN A 14 5.26 4.35 20.76
C ASN A 14 4.77 5.81 20.92
N LYS A 15 4.65 6.30 22.16
CA LYS A 15 4.27 7.68 22.44
C LYS A 15 5.23 8.71 21.85
N LYS A 16 6.55 8.46 21.97
CA LYS A 16 7.58 9.34 21.42
C LYS A 16 7.48 9.40 19.89
N MET A 17 7.34 8.25 19.24
CA MET A 17 7.15 8.17 17.79
C MET A 17 5.87 8.87 17.34
N GLU A 18 4.76 8.65 18.05
CA GLU A 18 3.49 9.32 17.80
C GLU A 18 3.63 10.84 17.84
N ASN A 19 4.31 11.39 18.86
CA ASN A 19 4.59 12.82 18.96
C ASN A 19 5.39 13.33 17.76
N TYR A 20 6.38 12.58 17.28
CA TYR A 20 7.16 12.97 16.10
C TYR A 20 6.31 12.97 14.82
N ILE A 21 5.42 11.99 14.66
CA ILE A 21 4.54 11.89 13.49
C ILE A 21 3.48 13.00 13.50
N ILE A 22 2.90 13.30 14.66
CA ILE A 22 1.95 14.42 14.84
C ILE A 22 2.65 15.75 14.53
N ARG A 23 3.85 15.97 15.07
CA ARG A 23 4.65 17.14 14.79
C ARG A 23 4.91 17.29 13.30
N TYR A 24 5.34 16.22 12.61
CA TYR A 24 5.52 16.20 11.16
C TYR A 24 4.25 16.59 10.41
N GLY A 25 3.11 16.01 10.79
CA GLY A 25 1.82 16.32 10.19
C GLY A 25 1.46 17.80 10.29
N ASN A 26 1.68 18.40 11.47
CA ASN A 26 1.40 19.82 11.73
C ASN A 26 2.36 20.73 10.95
N GLU A 27 3.67 20.47 10.99
CA GLU A 27 4.67 21.29 10.30
C GLU A 27 4.51 21.28 8.76
N ASN A 28 4.02 20.18 8.19
CA ASN A 28 3.87 20.00 6.74
C ASN A 28 2.41 20.12 6.26
N HIS A 29 1.46 20.42 7.14
CA HIS A 29 0.01 20.45 6.82
C HIS A 29 -0.51 19.13 6.22
N ILE A 30 0.03 17.99 6.68
CA ILE A 30 -0.32 16.66 6.20
C ILE A 30 -1.17 15.95 7.25
N LYS A 31 -2.35 15.48 6.86
CA LYS A 31 -3.15 14.60 7.74
C LYS A 31 -2.43 13.28 7.95
N VAL A 32 -2.27 12.87 9.20
CA VAL A 32 -1.71 11.58 9.59
C VAL A 32 -2.77 10.77 10.36
N LYS A 33 -2.75 9.45 10.17
CA LYS A 33 -3.54 8.50 10.96
C LYS A 33 -2.58 7.49 11.55
N ILE A 34 -2.51 7.44 12.88
CA ILE A 34 -1.58 6.58 13.61
C ILE A 34 -2.37 5.47 14.30
N THR A 35 -1.82 4.26 14.29
CA THR A 35 -2.33 3.14 15.08
C THR A 35 -1.13 2.44 15.72
N ALA A 36 -1.13 2.38 17.06
CA ALA A 36 -0.06 1.78 17.84
C ALA A 36 -0.48 0.40 18.37
N TYR A 37 0.49 -0.51 18.42
CA TYR A 37 0.37 -1.88 18.91
C TYR A 37 1.50 -2.16 19.90
N GLY A 38 1.21 -2.96 20.92
CA GLY A 38 2.19 -3.37 21.93
C GLY A 38 2.88 -4.71 21.61
N SER A 39 2.54 -5.37 20.51
CA SER A 39 3.18 -6.62 20.06
C SER A 39 2.97 -6.91 18.59
N GLY A 40 3.86 -7.72 18.00
CA GLY A 40 3.73 -8.21 16.62
C GLY A 40 2.42 -8.98 16.40
N SER A 41 2.01 -9.79 17.36
CA SER A 41 0.75 -10.55 17.32
C SER A 41 -0.47 -9.63 17.22
N GLN A 42 -0.53 -8.56 18.03
CA GLN A 42 -1.62 -7.57 17.94
C GLN A 42 -1.66 -6.84 16.62
N LEU A 43 -0.49 -6.46 16.09
CA LEU A 43 -0.38 -5.84 14.77
C LEU A 43 -0.93 -6.77 13.70
N LEU A 44 -0.52 -8.03 13.65
CA LEU A 44 -0.90 -9.00 12.64
C LEU A 44 -2.39 -9.36 12.67
N LEU A 45 -2.97 -9.53 13.85
CA LEU A 45 -4.42 -9.75 14.01
C LEU A 45 -5.26 -8.66 13.36
N ASN A 46 -4.74 -7.45 13.29
CA ASN A 46 -5.41 -6.28 12.74
C ASN A 46 -4.86 -5.85 11.39
N PHE A 47 -3.90 -6.58 10.82
CA PHE A 47 -3.24 -6.20 9.58
C PHE A 47 -4.06 -6.64 8.37
N GLN A 48 -4.12 -5.77 7.36
CA GLN A 48 -4.73 -6.03 6.06
C GLN A 48 -3.91 -5.30 5.00
N LYS A 49 -3.91 -5.80 3.77
CA LYS A 49 -3.26 -5.16 2.62
C LYS A 49 -3.68 -3.68 2.51
N ARG A 50 -2.72 -2.80 2.35
CA ARG A 50 -2.92 -1.33 2.24
C ARG A 50 -3.51 -0.65 3.50
N LYS A 51 -3.45 -1.30 4.65
CA LYS A 51 -3.87 -0.68 5.91
C LYS A 51 -2.96 0.47 6.30
N PHE A 52 -1.65 0.32 6.10
CA PHE A 52 -0.63 1.30 6.40
C PHE A 52 0.17 1.69 5.16
N ASP A 53 0.70 2.91 5.15
CA ASP A 53 1.67 3.39 4.17
C ASP A 53 3.10 3.12 4.66
N ILE A 54 3.30 3.18 5.97
CA ILE A 54 4.56 2.89 6.67
C ILE A 54 4.29 2.27 8.04
N ILE A 55 5.15 1.35 8.44
CA ILE A 55 5.15 0.74 9.79
C ILE A 55 6.54 0.93 10.39
N PHE A 56 6.59 1.47 11.60
CA PHE A 56 7.76 1.47 12.47
C PHE A 56 7.62 0.30 13.43
N LEU A 57 8.59 -0.62 13.39
CA LEU A 57 8.52 -1.93 14.03
C LEU A 57 9.74 -2.13 14.91
N ASP A 58 9.55 -2.34 16.20
CA ASP A 58 10.65 -2.73 17.07
C ASP A 58 11.17 -4.12 16.70
N VAL A 59 12.49 -4.28 16.77
CA VAL A 59 13.14 -5.57 16.49
C VAL A 59 12.95 -6.53 17.67
N SER A 60 13.08 -6.03 18.89
CA SER A 60 13.16 -6.87 20.10
C SER A 60 11.84 -6.84 20.88
N MET A 61 10.89 -7.66 20.48
CA MET A 61 9.61 -7.81 21.18
C MET A 61 9.44 -9.22 21.70
N PRO A 62 8.69 -9.40 22.83
CA PRO A 62 8.33 -10.71 23.35
C PRO A 62 7.48 -11.52 22.38
N GLU A 63 7.55 -12.85 22.44
CA GLU A 63 6.78 -13.84 21.67
C GLU A 63 7.05 -13.86 20.17
N LEU A 64 6.86 -12.75 19.49
CA LEU A 64 7.06 -12.59 18.04
C LEU A 64 7.95 -11.39 17.81
N ASP A 65 9.16 -11.61 17.35
CA ASP A 65 10.11 -10.53 17.09
C ASP A 65 9.71 -9.67 15.87
N GLY A 66 10.42 -8.55 15.69
CA GLY A 66 10.12 -7.64 14.59
C GLY A 66 10.37 -8.26 13.21
N PHE A 67 11.36 -9.12 13.05
CA PHE A 67 11.66 -9.75 11.77
C PHE A 67 10.60 -10.78 11.39
N GLU A 68 10.22 -11.66 12.30
CA GLU A 68 9.11 -12.61 12.08
C GLU A 68 7.79 -11.89 11.79
N THR A 69 7.55 -10.77 12.49
CA THR A 69 6.37 -9.92 12.23
C THR A 69 6.42 -9.35 10.82
N ALA A 70 7.58 -8.84 10.39
CA ALA A 70 7.80 -8.28 9.06
C ALA A 70 7.63 -9.31 7.94
N GLU A 71 8.14 -10.53 8.09
CA GLU A 71 7.94 -11.62 7.13
C GLU A 71 6.45 -11.92 6.91
N ARG A 72 5.67 -12.00 7.99
CA ARG A 72 4.22 -12.22 7.90
C ARG A 72 3.50 -11.02 7.28
N ILE A 73 3.95 -9.79 7.54
CA ILE A 73 3.44 -8.60 6.87
C ILE A 73 3.71 -8.68 5.37
N ARG A 74 4.92 -9.05 4.95
CA ARG A 74 5.30 -9.18 3.54
C ARG A 74 4.48 -10.22 2.79
N SER A 75 4.11 -11.32 3.43
CA SER A 75 3.20 -12.31 2.82
C SER A 75 1.79 -11.76 2.53
N ILE A 76 1.39 -10.66 3.19
CA ILE A 76 0.08 -10.02 3.02
C ILE A 76 0.18 -8.75 2.15
N ASP A 77 1.22 -7.95 2.36
CA ASP A 77 1.43 -6.66 1.69
C ASP A 77 2.92 -6.40 1.41
N GLU A 78 3.31 -6.57 0.15
CA GLU A 78 4.68 -6.32 -0.32
C GLU A 78 5.04 -4.83 -0.41
N ASN A 79 4.03 -3.94 -0.45
CA ASN A 79 4.21 -2.52 -0.76
C ASN A 79 4.29 -1.60 0.45
N VAL A 80 3.89 -2.07 1.64
CA VAL A 80 3.99 -1.27 2.86
C VAL A 80 5.46 -0.99 3.19
N VAL A 81 5.77 0.26 3.50
CA VAL A 81 7.13 0.63 3.92
C VAL A 81 7.39 0.13 5.33
N LEU A 82 8.41 -0.72 5.51
CA LEU A 82 8.83 -1.25 6.81
C LEU A 82 10.10 -0.54 7.27
N VAL A 83 10.09 -0.06 8.49
CA VAL A 83 11.23 0.57 9.15
C VAL A 83 11.42 -0.08 10.50
N PHE A 84 12.60 -0.65 10.72
CA PHE A 84 12.93 -1.23 12.01
C PHE A 84 13.42 -0.16 12.99
N CYS A 85 13.01 -0.26 14.25
CA CYS A 85 13.50 0.52 15.35
C CYS A 85 14.25 -0.41 16.31
N THR A 86 15.50 -0.12 16.66
CA THR A 86 16.27 -1.03 17.50
C THR A 86 17.25 -0.29 18.43
N SER A 87 17.45 -0.84 19.61
CA SER A 87 18.50 -0.39 20.52
C SER A 87 19.88 -0.95 20.15
N PHE A 88 19.91 -2.06 19.40
CA PHE A 88 21.14 -2.75 19.00
C PHE A 88 21.14 -3.03 17.49
N TYR A 89 21.92 -2.26 16.75
CA TYR A 89 22.14 -2.51 15.33
C TYR A 89 23.34 -3.46 15.18
N THR A 90 23.11 -4.61 14.55
CA THR A 90 24.16 -5.59 14.23
C THR A 90 24.15 -5.90 12.74
N ILE A 91 25.26 -6.43 12.21
CA ILE A 91 25.34 -6.89 10.81
C ILE A 91 24.33 -7.99 10.54
N SER A 92 24.06 -8.87 11.52
CA SER A 92 23.04 -9.92 11.41
C SER A 92 21.64 -9.34 11.24
N ASN A 93 21.30 -8.27 11.98
CA ASN A 93 20.01 -7.58 11.86
C ASN A 93 19.85 -6.93 10.48
N ALA A 94 20.94 -6.35 9.94
CA ALA A 94 20.92 -5.78 8.59
C ALA A 94 20.59 -6.86 7.53
N GLY A 95 21.19 -8.06 7.63
CA GLY A 95 20.90 -9.19 6.74
C GLY A 95 19.41 -9.57 6.74
N LYS A 96 18.83 -9.78 7.91
CA LYS A 96 17.39 -10.08 8.06
C LYS A 96 16.49 -8.97 7.53
N GLY A 97 16.90 -7.71 7.70
CA GLY A 97 16.14 -6.58 7.13
C GLY A 97 16.12 -6.59 5.60
N PHE A 98 17.19 -7.02 4.95
CA PHE A 98 17.23 -7.20 3.50
C PHE A 98 16.26 -8.29 3.02
N GLU A 99 16.13 -9.38 3.75
CA GLU A 99 15.23 -10.49 3.39
C GLU A 99 13.75 -10.05 3.36
N VAL A 100 13.38 -9.08 4.19
CA VAL A 100 12.02 -8.52 4.25
C VAL A 100 11.86 -7.19 3.51
N ASP A 101 12.85 -6.78 2.70
CA ASP A 101 12.85 -5.50 1.96
C ASP A 101 12.50 -4.32 2.88
N ALA A 102 13.23 -4.21 4.00
CA ALA A 102 13.08 -3.10 4.91
C ALA A 102 13.67 -1.81 4.33
N GLU A 103 12.94 -0.71 4.44
CA GLU A 103 13.35 0.60 3.93
C GLU A 103 14.55 1.18 4.71
N ASP A 104 14.59 1.02 6.03
CA ASP A 104 15.63 1.57 6.89
C ASP A 104 15.61 0.96 8.30
N PHE A 105 16.67 1.25 9.04
CA PHE A 105 16.83 0.96 10.46
C PHE A 105 17.04 2.25 11.25
N LEU A 106 16.21 2.49 12.25
CA LEU A 106 16.33 3.58 13.20
C LEU A 106 16.90 3.08 14.52
N SER A 107 18.07 3.59 14.90
CA SER A 107 18.63 3.33 16.22
C SER A 107 17.87 4.12 17.29
N LYS A 108 17.55 3.46 18.40
CA LYS A 108 17.09 4.12 19.62
C LYS A 108 18.31 4.74 20.34
N PRO A 109 18.24 5.98 20.85
CA PRO A 109 17.08 6.85 20.91
C PRO A 109 16.70 7.47 19.56
N LEU A 110 15.39 7.47 19.26
CA LEU A 110 14.87 7.95 17.98
C LEU A 110 15.12 9.45 17.79
N LEU A 111 15.54 9.82 16.58
CA LEU A 111 15.78 11.20 16.17
C LEU A 111 14.67 11.69 15.23
N TYR A 112 14.05 12.83 15.56
CA TYR A 112 12.97 13.40 14.74
C TYR A 112 13.35 13.57 13.27
N LYS A 113 14.55 14.07 12.96
CA LYS A 113 14.98 14.30 11.57
C LYS A 113 14.99 13.03 10.70
N LYS A 114 15.30 11.86 11.29
CA LYS A 114 15.25 10.59 10.55
C LYS A 114 13.80 10.17 10.28
N VAL A 115 12.93 10.32 11.26
CA VAL A 115 11.48 10.04 11.10
C VAL A 115 10.87 10.97 10.05
N GLU A 116 11.17 12.26 10.12
CA GLU A 116 10.77 13.26 9.13
C GLU A 116 11.20 12.89 7.70
N TYR A 117 12.47 12.50 7.53
CA TYR A 117 12.99 12.07 6.22
C TYR A 117 12.20 10.90 5.64
N LEU A 118 11.93 9.87 6.44
CA LEU A 118 11.17 8.69 6.00
C LEU A 118 9.71 9.03 5.67
N LEU A 119 9.06 9.84 6.51
CA LEU A 119 7.69 10.29 6.23
C LEU A 119 7.61 11.13 4.96
N ASN A 120 8.60 11.99 4.70
CA ASN A 120 8.70 12.74 3.46
C ASN A 120 8.85 11.82 2.24
N LYS A 121 9.68 10.77 2.33
CA LYS A 121 9.86 9.78 1.26
C LYS A 121 8.55 9.06 0.94
N VAL A 122 7.85 8.59 1.98
CA VAL A 122 6.53 7.94 1.85
C VAL A 122 5.50 8.89 1.27
N TYR A 123 5.46 10.13 1.74
CA TYR A 123 4.52 11.13 1.24
C TYR A 123 4.74 11.48 -0.23
N LYS A 124 5.99 11.67 -0.65
CA LYS A 124 6.35 11.89 -2.06
C LYS A 124 5.95 10.71 -2.94
N LYS A 125 6.28 9.47 -2.51
CA LYS A 125 5.84 8.25 -3.23
C LYS A 125 4.32 8.22 -3.38
N LYS A 126 3.60 8.54 -2.32
CA LYS A 126 2.13 8.57 -2.32
C LYS A 126 1.55 9.67 -3.21
N LEU A 127 2.17 10.85 -3.26
CA LEU A 127 1.77 11.93 -4.17
C LEU A 127 1.96 11.51 -5.63
N LEU A 128 3.10 10.92 -5.98
CA LEU A 128 3.35 10.41 -7.32
C LEU A 128 2.30 9.38 -7.75
N CYS A 129 1.92 8.46 -6.84
CA CYS A 129 0.82 7.52 -7.10
C CYS A 129 -0.57 8.20 -7.15
N ALA A 130 -0.77 9.31 -6.42
CA ALA A 130 -2.04 10.04 -6.41
C ALA A 130 -2.21 10.99 -7.61
N GLU A 131 -1.12 11.39 -8.25
CA GLU A 131 -1.15 12.22 -9.48
C GLU A 131 -1.58 11.43 -10.72
N GLU A 132 -1.58 10.11 -10.68
CA GLU A 132 -2.10 9.28 -11.75
C GLU A 132 -3.64 9.28 -11.75
N LYS A 133 -4.22 10.41 -12.20
CA LYS A 133 -5.65 10.55 -12.42
C LYS A 133 -6.01 10.20 -13.85
N LEU A 134 -7.03 9.38 -14.01
CA LEU A 134 -7.63 9.06 -15.28
C LEU A 134 -8.84 9.95 -15.54
N PHE A 135 -8.83 10.65 -16.67
CA PHE A 135 -9.99 11.39 -17.16
C PHE A 135 -10.79 10.52 -18.12
N LEU A 136 -12.02 10.21 -17.74
CA LEU A 136 -12.93 9.36 -18.50
C LEU A 136 -14.09 10.17 -19.08
N LYS A 137 -14.39 9.92 -20.36
CA LYS A 137 -15.64 10.40 -20.98
C LYS A 137 -16.76 9.41 -20.65
N CYS A 138 -17.76 9.88 -19.91
CA CYS A 138 -19.00 9.16 -19.62
C CYS A 138 -20.17 9.81 -20.34
N GLN A 139 -21.35 9.18 -20.30
CA GLN A 139 -22.56 9.75 -20.92
C GLN A 139 -22.90 11.12 -20.33
N ASP A 140 -22.68 11.30 -19.01
CA ASP A 140 -23.02 12.52 -18.27
C ASP A 140 -21.86 13.54 -18.21
N GLY A 141 -20.79 13.36 -18.98
CA GLY A 141 -19.66 14.26 -19.01
C GLY A 141 -18.31 13.63 -18.72
N LEU A 142 -17.37 14.42 -18.21
CA LEU A 142 -16.01 14.01 -17.91
C LEU A 142 -15.88 13.73 -16.40
N ILE A 143 -15.48 12.53 -16.04
CA ILE A 143 -15.19 12.17 -14.65
C ILE A 143 -13.70 11.93 -14.45
N THR A 144 -13.25 12.16 -13.23
CA THR A 144 -11.87 11.94 -12.81
C THR A 144 -11.80 10.77 -11.83
N LEU A 145 -10.98 9.78 -12.12
CA LEU A 145 -10.72 8.62 -11.27
C LEU A 145 -9.26 8.55 -10.86
N GLN A 146 -8.99 8.09 -9.66
CA GLN A 146 -7.65 7.67 -9.28
C GLN A 146 -7.37 6.29 -9.87
N LEU A 147 -6.22 6.09 -10.49
CA LEU A 147 -5.84 4.78 -11.05
C LEU A 147 -5.83 3.69 -9.98
N SER A 148 -5.44 4.02 -8.76
CA SER A 148 -5.48 3.10 -7.61
C SER A 148 -6.87 2.64 -7.21
N ASP A 149 -7.94 3.34 -7.63
CA ASP A 149 -9.32 2.94 -7.35
C ASP A 149 -9.83 1.87 -8.35
N ILE A 150 -9.18 1.73 -9.50
CA ILE A 150 -9.59 0.82 -10.57
C ILE A 150 -9.06 -0.58 -10.27
N ILE A 151 -9.94 -1.56 -10.21
CA ILE A 151 -9.63 -2.97 -9.97
C ILE A 151 -9.32 -3.68 -11.28
N TYR A 152 -10.25 -3.60 -12.23
CA TYR A 152 -10.09 -4.08 -13.60
C TYR A 152 -11.05 -3.36 -14.53
N ILE A 153 -10.82 -3.47 -15.82
CA ILE A 153 -11.61 -2.86 -16.88
C ILE A 153 -12.04 -3.97 -17.83
N GLN A 154 -13.33 -3.98 -18.22
CA GLN A 154 -13.84 -4.91 -19.21
C GLN A 154 -14.61 -4.21 -20.32
N VAL A 155 -14.63 -4.81 -21.50
CA VAL A 155 -15.57 -4.46 -22.57
C VAL A 155 -16.81 -5.31 -22.43
N ARG A 156 -17.98 -4.67 -22.30
CA ARG A 156 -19.30 -5.35 -22.31
C ARG A 156 -20.26 -4.51 -23.14
N ASN A 157 -20.91 -5.13 -24.14
CA ASN A 157 -21.85 -4.45 -25.05
C ASN A 157 -21.27 -3.19 -25.73
N LYS A 158 -20.02 -3.25 -26.19
CA LYS A 158 -19.27 -2.16 -26.81
C LYS A 158 -18.96 -0.96 -25.89
N LEU A 159 -19.25 -1.07 -24.60
CA LEU A 159 -18.89 -0.07 -23.58
C LEU A 159 -17.75 -0.58 -22.71
N LEU A 160 -16.93 0.35 -22.23
CA LEU A 160 -15.96 0.07 -21.18
C LEU A 160 -16.66 0.14 -19.83
N ILE A 161 -16.53 -0.93 -19.06
CA ILE A 161 -16.97 -0.98 -17.67
C ILE A 161 -15.71 -1.00 -16.79
N LEU A 162 -15.52 0.06 -16.04
CA LEU A 162 -14.45 0.14 -15.06
C LEU A 162 -14.99 -0.31 -13.69
N HIS A 163 -14.48 -1.42 -13.22
CA HIS A 163 -14.79 -1.94 -11.89
C HIS A 163 -13.85 -1.28 -10.89
N THR A 164 -14.41 -0.52 -9.97
CA THR A 164 -13.65 0.23 -8.97
C THR A 164 -14.04 -0.18 -7.55
N ASN A 165 -13.22 0.20 -6.57
CA ASN A 165 -13.54 0.01 -5.15
C ASN A 165 -14.78 0.81 -4.69
N LYS A 166 -15.26 1.78 -5.51
CA LYS A 166 -16.45 2.59 -5.24
C LYS A 166 -17.69 2.15 -6.04
N GLY A 167 -17.51 1.27 -7.02
CA GLY A 167 -18.59 0.78 -7.89
C GLY A 167 -18.17 0.68 -9.35
N GLU A 168 -19.13 0.41 -10.22
CA GLU A 168 -18.92 0.32 -11.67
C GLU A 168 -19.13 1.68 -12.33
N ILE A 169 -18.27 2.00 -13.30
CA ILE A 169 -18.34 3.23 -14.09
C ILE A 169 -18.34 2.83 -15.56
N GLN A 170 -19.24 3.41 -16.34
CA GLN A 170 -19.35 3.16 -17.76
C GLN A 170 -18.73 4.28 -18.58
N SER A 171 -17.95 3.93 -19.61
CA SER A 171 -17.34 4.87 -20.53
C SER A 171 -17.56 4.45 -21.98
N SER A 172 -17.77 5.43 -22.84
CA SER A 172 -17.88 5.25 -24.29
C SER A 172 -16.54 5.25 -25.04
N GLN A 173 -15.42 5.41 -24.30
CA GLN A 173 -14.10 5.37 -24.90
C GLN A 173 -13.74 3.99 -25.41
N ARG A 174 -12.75 3.92 -26.32
CA ARG A 174 -12.23 2.63 -26.80
C ARG A 174 -11.16 2.10 -25.84
N MET A 175 -11.11 0.76 -25.68
CA MET A 175 -10.12 0.08 -24.82
C MET A 175 -8.68 0.52 -25.15
N ARG A 176 -8.34 0.63 -26.44
CA ARG A 176 -7.00 1.03 -26.88
C ARG A 176 -6.63 2.45 -26.44
N GLU A 177 -7.56 3.40 -26.57
CA GLU A 177 -7.35 4.79 -26.12
C GLU A 177 -7.17 4.90 -24.62
N LEU A 178 -7.83 4.02 -23.88
CA LEU A 178 -7.70 3.96 -22.44
C LEU A 178 -6.37 3.31 -22.03
N GLU A 179 -5.98 2.22 -22.69
CA GLU A 179 -4.73 1.51 -22.44
C GLU A 179 -3.50 2.43 -22.61
N GLU A 180 -3.51 3.34 -23.60
CA GLU A 180 -2.45 4.30 -23.82
C GLU A 180 -2.28 5.32 -22.67
N LYS A 181 -3.36 5.54 -21.88
CA LYS A 181 -3.38 6.46 -20.74
C LYS A 181 -3.08 5.78 -19.42
N LEU A 182 -3.09 4.45 -19.38
CA LEU A 182 -2.85 3.68 -18.17
C LEU A 182 -1.35 3.43 -17.98
N SER A 183 -0.91 3.53 -16.73
CA SER A 183 0.47 3.19 -16.36
C SER A 183 0.72 1.69 -16.55
N ARG A 184 1.69 1.33 -17.40
CA ARG A 184 2.11 -0.07 -17.60
C ARG A 184 2.72 -0.72 -16.35
N LYS A 185 3.05 0.07 -15.34
CA LYS A 185 3.51 -0.44 -14.05
C LYS A 185 2.36 -0.94 -13.18
N LEU A 186 1.16 -0.41 -13.40
CA LEU A 186 -0.03 -0.73 -12.61
C LEU A 186 -1.03 -1.61 -13.36
N PHE A 187 -1.07 -1.51 -14.69
CA PHE A 187 -2.07 -2.17 -15.50
C PHE A 187 -1.45 -3.01 -16.61
N PHE A 188 -2.05 -4.16 -16.86
CA PHE A 188 -1.73 -4.97 -18.01
C PHE A 188 -3.00 -5.46 -18.71
N ARG A 189 -2.93 -5.58 -20.01
CA ARG A 189 -4.00 -6.14 -20.81
C ARG A 189 -3.82 -7.63 -20.91
N CYS A 190 -4.60 -8.39 -20.15
CA CYS A 190 -4.54 -9.84 -20.12
C CYS A 190 -5.38 -10.48 -21.24
N HIS A 191 -6.40 -9.79 -21.76
CA HIS A 191 -7.30 -10.29 -22.80
C HIS A 191 -7.76 -9.15 -23.72
N ASN A 192 -8.28 -9.48 -24.91
CA ASN A 192 -8.84 -8.47 -25.83
C ASN A 192 -9.91 -7.58 -25.22
N SER A 193 -10.62 -8.09 -24.22
CA SER A 193 -11.72 -7.41 -23.53
C SER A 193 -11.41 -7.05 -22.07
N TYR A 194 -10.18 -7.31 -21.57
CA TYR A 194 -9.85 -7.06 -20.19
C TYR A 194 -8.49 -6.42 -19.99
N ILE A 195 -8.45 -5.41 -19.09
CA ILE A 195 -7.24 -4.83 -18.51
C ILE A 195 -7.36 -4.98 -17.00
N VAL A 196 -6.31 -5.44 -16.34
CA VAL A 196 -6.27 -5.72 -14.91
C VAL A 196 -5.24 -4.83 -14.21
N ASN A 197 -5.58 -4.37 -13.03
CA ASN A 197 -4.65 -3.67 -12.17
C ASN A 197 -3.85 -4.69 -11.33
N PHE A 198 -2.53 -4.68 -11.45
CA PHE A 198 -1.62 -5.57 -10.71
C PHE A 198 -1.83 -5.54 -9.20
N ASP A 199 -2.18 -4.38 -8.65
CA ASP A 199 -2.41 -4.21 -7.22
C ASP A 199 -3.57 -5.05 -6.65
N TYR A 200 -4.46 -5.55 -7.52
CA TYR A 200 -5.62 -6.36 -7.15
C TYR A 200 -5.50 -7.82 -7.60
N VAL A 201 -4.38 -8.18 -8.23
CA VAL A 201 -4.11 -9.58 -8.61
C VAL A 201 -3.72 -10.36 -7.36
N GLU A 202 -4.41 -11.46 -7.11
CA GLU A 202 -4.16 -12.39 -6.00
C GLU A 202 -3.51 -13.69 -6.47
N GLY A 203 -3.59 -14.00 -7.76
CA GLY A 203 -2.99 -15.20 -8.31
C GLY A 203 -3.21 -15.38 -9.81
N LEU A 204 -2.52 -16.36 -10.37
CA LEU A 204 -2.61 -16.74 -11.78
C LEU A 204 -3.02 -18.21 -11.87
N LYS A 205 -3.89 -18.53 -12.82
CA LYS A 205 -4.19 -19.88 -13.30
C LYS A 205 -3.71 -20.02 -14.75
N ASN A 206 -3.80 -21.22 -15.32
CA ASN A 206 -3.30 -21.48 -16.68
C ASN A 206 -3.91 -20.56 -17.75
N ASP A 207 -5.17 -20.17 -17.58
CA ASP A 207 -5.99 -19.43 -18.56
C ASP A 207 -6.72 -18.22 -17.96
N SER A 208 -6.41 -17.87 -16.71
CA SER A 208 -7.09 -16.78 -16.01
C SER A 208 -6.25 -16.11 -14.93
N VAL A 209 -6.57 -14.85 -14.67
CA VAL A 209 -6.04 -14.04 -13.56
C VAL A 209 -7.09 -13.97 -12.46
N LEU A 210 -6.71 -14.27 -11.24
CA LEU A 210 -7.55 -14.09 -10.06
C LEU A 210 -7.42 -12.68 -9.53
N VAL A 211 -8.52 -11.94 -9.52
CA VAL A 211 -8.58 -10.56 -9.07
C VAL A 211 -9.54 -10.42 -7.91
N LYS A 212 -9.13 -9.73 -6.88
CA LYS A 212 -9.97 -9.45 -5.71
C LYS A 212 -10.87 -8.25 -5.99
N ASP A 213 -12.18 -8.45 -5.94
CA ASP A 213 -13.16 -7.38 -6.17
C ASP A 213 -13.33 -6.48 -4.93
N LYS A 214 -14.21 -5.47 -5.04
CA LYS A 214 -14.53 -4.54 -3.95
C LYS A 214 -15.12 -5.22 -2.70
N ASN A 215 -15.73 -6.40 -2.86
CA ASN A 215 -16.35 -7.17 -1.79
C ASN A 215 -15.40 -8.23 -1.21
N GLN A 216 -14.12 -8.18 -1.58
CA GLN A 216 -13.09 -9.16 -1.20
C GLN A 216 -13.33 -10.56 -1.82
N GLN A 217 -14.20 -10.67 -2.84
CA GLN A 217 -14.45 -11.91 -3.56
C GLN A 217 -13.45 -12.07 -4.71
N LEU A 218 -13.00 -13.30 -4.93
CA LEU A 218 -12.11 -13.63 -6.05
C LEU A 218 -12.92 -13.75 -7.33
N LYS A 219 -12.53 -13.00 -8.35
CA LYS A 219 -13.06 -13.05 -9.70
C LYS A 219 -12.02 -13.57 -10.66
N GLU A 220 -12.40 -14.53 -11.48
CA GLU A 220 -11.57 -15.04 -12.57
C GLU A 220 -11.75 -14.18 -13.82
N ILE A 221 -10.64 -13.71 -14.37
CA ILE A 221 -10.58 -12.91 -15.59
C ILE A 221 -9.75 -13.68 -16.62
N PRO A 222 -10.26 -13.93 -17.85
CA PRO A 222 -9.54 -14.70 -18.86
C PRO A 222 -8.27 -13.99 -19.34
N VAL A 223 -7.29 -14.77 -19.77
CA VAL A 223 -6.01 -14.31 -20.35
C VAL A 223 -6.02 -14.51 -21.86
#